data_ae5573b6cb0591f61859ae967a923ff3
#
_entry.id   ae5573b6cb0591f61859ae967a923ff3
#
_cell.length_a   1.000
_cell.length_b   1.000
_cell.length_c   1.000
_cell.angle_alpha   90.00
_cell.angle_beta   90.00
_cell.angle_gamma   90.00
#
_symmetry.space_group_name_H-M   'P 1'
#
loop_
_entity.id
_entity.type
_entity.pdbx_description
1 polymer ?
#
loop_
_entity_poly.entity_id
_entity_poly.type
_entity_poly.pdbx_seq_one_letter_code
_entity_poly.pdbx_strand_id
1 'polypeptide(L)'
;MNLNLRRTLHATTVALVVGVALAACSGDDASAPQDGSASSEHNDADTQFAQMMIVHHEGAVEMAELAGQTSDTPEIQDLATRIAGAQQPEIDLMTGWLNTWGEDVEAMDHAGMDMGGMDMNGMSQEEVMAHMETLEGAEFDAQFLEHMIAHHEGAIEMAEAEIEDGVNEEATSLAQTIVDAQTAEIAEMEGLAAAQ
;
A
#
# COMPACT_ATOMS: atom_id res chain seq x y z
N MET A 1 26.09 53.70 -17.55
CA MET A 1 26.01 54.66 -16.43
C MET A 1 25.74 53.85 -15.17
N ASN A 2 26.76 53.85 -14.31
CA ASN A 2 26.88 53.04 -13.09
C ASN A 2 25.85 53.43 -12.02
N LEU A 3 25.38 52.47 -11.20
CA LEU A 3 25.30 52.68 -9.74
C LEU A 3 25.25 51.33 -9.00
N ASN A 4 26.38 51.01 -8.39
CA ASN A 4 26.53 50.02 -7.33
C ASN A 4 25.86 50.56 -6.06
N LEU A 5 25.05 49.73 -5.39
CA LEU A 5 24.66 50.02 -4.01
C LEU A 5 24.96 48.79 -3.13
N ARG A 6 26.14 48.85 -2.49
CA ARG A 6 26.54 47.94 -1.40
C ARG A 6 25.75 48.33 -0.16
N ARG A 7 25.03 47.40 0.46
CA ARG A 7 24.51 47.54 1.82
C ARG A 7 25.25 46.59 2.75
N THR A 8 25.94 47.20 3.67
CA THR A 8 26.72 46.61 4.76
C THR A 8 25.82 45.95 5.81
N LEU A 9 26.19 44.71 6.20
CA LEU A 9 25.64 44.01 7.37
C LEU A 9 26.23 44.64 8.65
N HIS A 10 25.37 44.93 9.62
CA HIS A 10 25.78 45.13 11.00
C HIS A 10 25.39 43.92 11.83
N ALA A 11 26.40 43.22 12.35
CA ALA A 11 26.26 42.19 13.35
C ALA A 11 26.11 42.82 14.73
N THR A 12 25.02 42.53 15.41
CA THR A 12 24.87 42.83 16.85
C THR A 12 24.82 41.53 17.62
N THR A 13 25.90 41.26 18.30
CA THR A 13 26.03 40.19 19.29
C THR A 13 25.37 40.64 20.59
N VAL A 14 24.35 39.91 21.06
CA VAL A 14 23.84 40.04 22.43
C VAL A 14 24.15 38.73 23.14
N ALA A 15 25.08 38.77 24.06
CA ALA A 15 25.35 37.72 25.01
C ALA A 15 24.39 37.89 26.21
N LEU A 16 23.55 36.88 26.46
CA LEU A 16 22.76 36.80 27.69
C LEU A 16 23.21 35.56 28.48
N VAL A 17 23.89 35.84 29.58
CA VAL A 17 24.19 34.84 30.63
C VAL A 17 22.98 34.79 31.55
N VAL A 18 22.36 33.67 31.71
CA VAL A 18 21.38 33.44 32.78
C VAL A 18 21.67 32.11 33.46
N GLY A 19 21.72 32.19 34.74
CA GLY A 19 22.23 31.24 35.70
C GLY A 19 21.36 29.98 35.90
N VAL A 20 22.05 29.00 36.42
CA VAL A 20 21.54 27.71 36.88
C VAL A 20 20.69 27.91 38.14
N ALA A 21 19.45 27.47 38.07
CA ALA A 21 18.66 27.15 39.27
C ALA A 21 18.25 25.69 39.21
N LEU A 22 18.89 24.87 40.03
CA LEU A 22 18.40 23.51 40.34
C LEU A 22 17.15 23.67 41.21
N ALA A 23 16.01 23.23 40.69
CA ALA A 23 14.84 22.86 41.47
C ALA A 23 14.48 21.42 41.18
N ALA A 24 14.76 20.56 42.12
CA ALA A 24 14.22 19.22 42.16
C ALA A 24 12.74 19.32 42.59
N CYS A 25 11.84 18.86 41.75
CA CYS A 25 10.48 18.43 42.15
C CYS A 25 10.01 17.30 41.26
N SER A 26 9.55 16.29 41.94
CA SER A 26 8.92 15.04 41.51
C SER A 26 7.85 15.17 40.42
N GLY A 27 7.82 14.17 39.54
CA GLY A 27 6.59 13.56 39.00
C GLY A 27 5.81 14.44 38.06
N ASP A 28 5.95 14.11 36.79
CA ASP A 28 4.85 14.05 35.85
C ASP A 28 5.39 13.30 34.63
N ASP A 29 4.68 12.26 34.23
CA ASP A 29 4.91 11.48 33.03
C ASP A 29 4.87 12.41 31.81
N ALA A 30 6.02 12.89 31.39
CA ALA A 30 6.17 13.40 30.05
C ALA A 30 6.30 12.18 29.15
N SER A 31 5.20 11.74 28.55
CA SER A 31 5.22 10.83 27.42
C SER A 31 6.23 11.33 26.41
N ALA A 32 7.31 10.57 26.23
CA ALA A 32 8.23 10.77 25.12
C ALA A 32 7.41 10.65 23.82
N PRO A 33 7.82 11.34 22.73
CA PRO A 33 7.25 11.05 21.42
C PRO A 33 7.46 9.56 21.19
N GLN A 34 6.36 8.82 20.99
CA GLN A 34 6.44 7.43 20.52
C GLN A 34 7.15 7.47 19.17
N ASP A 35 8.37 6.94 19.12
CA ASP A 35 8.93 6.43 17.88
C ASP A 35 7.86 5.51 17.30
N GLY A 36 7.53 5.70 16.01
CA GLY A 36 6.56 4.87 15.31
C GLY A 36 7.05 3.43 15.11
N SER A 37 7.20 2.73 16.23
CA SER A 37 7.28 1.26 16.21
C SER A 37 5.87 0.75 16.01
N ALA A 38 5.66 -0.05 14.98
CA ALA A 38 4.40 -0.75 14.74
C ALA A 38 3.90 -1.38 16.04
N SER A 39 2.60 -1.28 16.30
CA SER A 39 2.00 -1.94 17.47
C SER A 39 2.22 -3.44 17.36
N SER A 40 2.67 -4.06 18.45
CA SER A 40 2.77 -5.51 18.53
C SER A 40 1.46 -6.20 18.94
N GLU A 41 0.42 -5.42 19.24
CA GLU A 41 -0.90 -5.95 19.53
C GLU A 41 -1.59 -6.33 18.21
N HIS A 42 -1.93 -7.60 18.05
CA HIS A 42 -2.60 -8.14 16.88
C HIS A 42 -3.39 -9.39 17.24
N ASN A 43 -4.25 -9.86 16.36
CA ASN A 43 -4.99 -11.12 16.47
C ASN A 43 -4.83 -11.97 15.20
N ASP A 44 -5.52 -13.10 15.15
CA ASP A 44 -5.46 -14.03 14.01
C ASP A 44 -5.99 -13.39 12.73
N ALA A 45 -6.94 -12.43 12.79
CA ALA A 45 -7.46 -11.72 11.62
C ALA A 45 -6.40 -10.77 11.03
N ASP A 46 -5.72 -9.97 11.86
CA ASP A 46 -4.63 -9.09 11.42
C ASP A 46 -3.51 -9.89 10.74
N THR A 47 -3.13 -11.04 11.33
CA THR A 47 -2.11 -11.93 10.75
C THR A 47 -2.54 -12.48 9.40
N GLN A 48 -3.77 -12.99 9.31
CA GLN A 48 -4.33 -13.55 8.09
C GLN A 48 -4.46 -12.48 7.00
N PHE A 49 -4.97 -11.30 7.35
CA PHE A 49 -5.05 -10.17 6.43
C PHE A 49 -3.69 -9.84 5.83
N ALA A 50 -2.67 -9.64 6.68
CA ALA A 50 -1.33 -9.29 6.21
C ALA A 50 -0.75 -10.38 5.28
N GLN A 51 -0.84 -11.66 5.65
CA GLN A 51 -0.34 -12.78 4.86
C GLN A 51 -1.05 -12.90 3.51
N MET A 52 -2.38 -12.84 3.50
CA MET A 52 -3.17 -13.01 2.27
C MET A 52 -3.05 -11.80 1.36
N MET A 53 -3.05 -10.59 1.91
CA MET A 53 -2.94 -9.36 1.15
C MET A 53 -1.55 -9.18 0.52
N ILE A 54 -0.48 -9.67 1.15
CA ILE A 54 0.86 -9.72 0.53
C ILE A 54 0.81 -10.54 -0.77
N VAL A 55 0.34 -11.79 -0.69
CA VAL A 55 0.28 -12.69 -1.87
C VAL A 55 -0.64 -12.09 -2.95
N HIS A 56 -1.75 -11.50 -2.53
CA HIS A 56 -2.68 -10.84 -3.43
C HIS A 56 -2.02 -9.64 -4.14
N HIS A 57 -1.36 -8.75 -3.42
CA HIS A 57 -0.67 -7.60 -3.99
C HIS A 57 0.50 -7.98 -4.92
N GLU A 58 1.23 -9.05 -4.58
CA GLU A 58 2.27 -9.60 -5.48
C GLU A 58 1.68 -9.98 -6.84
N GLY A 59 0.48 -10.59 -6.86
CA GLY A 59 -0.23 -10.90 -8.10
C GLY A 59 -0.62 -9.67 -8.93
N ALA A 60 -1.09 -8.59 -8.28
CA ALA A 60 -1.40 -7.35 -8.98
C ALA A 60 -0.15 -6.67 -9.55
N VAL A 61 0.96 -6.66 -8.78
CA VAL A 61 2.24 -6.12 -9.24
C VAL A 61 2.71 -6.88 -10.48
N GLU A 62 2.62 -8.22 -10.47
CA GLU A 62 3.00 -9.06 -11.62
C GLU A 62 2.15 -8.75 -12.87
N MET A 63 0.83 -8.64 -12.73
CA MET A 63 -0.07 -8.23 -13.83
C MET A 63 0.24 -6.82 -14.33
N ALA A 64 0.50 -5.88 -13.42
CA ALA A 64 0.82 -4.50 -13.76
C ALA A 64 2.18 -4.39 -14.49
N GLU A 65 3.19 -5.14 -14.06
CA GLU A 65 4.49 -5.18 -14.75
C GLU A 65 4.34 -5.75 -16.17
N LEU A 66 3.54 -6.79 -16.35
CA LEU A 66 3.24 -7.32 -17.68
C LEU A 66 2.51 -6.28 -18.54
N ALA A 67 1.53 -5.57 -17.99
CA ALA A 67 0.82 -4.51 -18.71
C ALA A 67 1.72 -3.34 -19.11
N GLY A 68 2.64 -2.94 -18.25
CA GLY A 68 3.64 -1.92 -18.55
C GLY A 68 4.61 -2.30 -19.69
N GLN A 69 4.80 -3.60 -19.95
CA GLN A 69 5.68 -4.12 -21.00
C GLN A 69 4.94 -4.43 -22.30
N THR A 70 3.66 -4.82 -22.21
CA THR A 70 2.91 -5.39 -23.35
C THR A 70 1.94 -4.38 -23.97
N SER A 71 1.29 -3.52 -23.16
CA SER A 71 0.34 -2.54 -23.68
C SER A 71 1.04 -1.42 -24.43
N ASP A 72 0.48 -1.04 -25.59
CA ASP A 72 0.88 0.16 -26.35
C ASP A 72 0.00 1.39 -25.97
N THR A 73 -1.00 1.23 -25.09
CA THR A 73 -1.94 2.27 -24.65
C THR A 73 -1.36 3.05 -23.49
N PRO A 74 -1.04 4.36 -23.64
CA PRO A 74 -0.40 5.14 -22.57
C PRO A 74 -1.19 5.16 -21.26
N GLU A 75 -2.52 5.19 -21.33
CA GLU A 75 -3.41 5.20 -20.16
C GLU A 75 -3.31 3.89 -19.37
N ILE A 76 -3.16 2.75 -20.05
CA ILE A 76 -2.96 1.45 -19.41
C ILE A 76 -1.57 1.36 -18.78
N GLN A 77 -0.53 1.82 -19.47
CA GLN A 77 0.83 1.86 -18.92
C GLN A 77 0.94 2.75 -17.67
N ASP A 78 0.26 3.91 -17.68
CA ASP A 78 0.23 4.83 -16.55
C ASP A 78 -0.53 4.21 -15.35
N LEU A 79 -1.70 3.63 -15.58
CA LEU A 79 -2.47 2.90 -14.57
C LEU A 79 -1.62 1.76 -13.95
N ALA A 80 -1.03 0.91 -14.76
CA ALA A 80 -0.18 -0.19 -14.33
C ALA A 80 1.00 0.29 -13.46
N THR A 81 1.65 1.38 -13.88
CA THR A 81 2.74 2.00 -13.09
C THR A 81 2.26 2.49 -11.73
N ARG A 82 1.06 3.08 -11.65
CA ARG A 82 0.49 3.56 -10.39
C ARG A 82 0.10 2.42 -9.46
N ILE A 83 -0.54 1.38 -9.99
CA ILE A 83 -0.91 0.18 -9.21
C ILE A 83 0.33 -0.46 -8.60
N ALA A 84 1.36 -0.79 -9.40
CA ALA A 84 2.59 -1.39 -8.88
C ALA A 84 3.29 -0.48 -7.86
N GLY A 85 3.32 0.83 -8.14
CA GLY A 85 3.94 1.82 -7.25
C GLY A 85 3.20 2.04 -5.92
N ALA A 86 1.89 1.79 -5.86
CA ALA A 86 1.11 1.86 -4.64
C ALA A 86 1.21 0.56 -3.83
N GLN A 87 1.09 -0.59 -4.47
CA GLN A 87 0.99 -1.87 -3.77
C GLN A 87 2.34 -2.39 -3.24
N GLN A 88 3.47 -2.11 -3.90
CA GLN A 88 4.78 -2.56 -3.42
C GLN A 88 5.14 -2.03 -2.02
N PRO A 89 4.94 -0.74 -1.68
CA PRO A 89 5.14 -0.26 -0.30
C PRO A 89 4.20 -0.91 0.74
N GLU A 90 2.99 -1.31 0.34
CA GLU A 90 2.04 -1.98 1.21
C GLU A 90 2.48 -3.42 1.53
N ILE A 91 3.03 -4.14 0.54
CA ILE A 91 3.70 -5.44 0.75
C ILE A 91 4.83 -5.30 1.77
N ASP A 92 5.70 -4.30 1.59
CA ASP A 92 6.84 -4.07 2.49
C ASP A 92 6.36 -3.76 3.92
N LEU A 93 5.29 -3.00 4.06
CA LEU A 93 4.69 -2.63 5.36
C LEU A 93 4.11 -3.86 6.08
N MET A 94 3.27 -4.64 5.40
CA MET A 94 2.66 -5.85 5.96
C MET A 94 3.72 -6.91 6.32
N THR A 95 4.74 -7.07 5.48
CA THR A 95 5.91 -7.92 5.78
C THR A 95 6.62 -7.45 7.07
N GLY A 96 6.75 -6.14 7.25
CA GLY A 96 7.30 -5.54 8.46
C GLY A 96 6.48 -5.83 9.71
N TRP A 97 5.15 -5.81 9.61
CA TRP A 97 4.25 -6.17 10.71
C TRP A 97 4.41 -7.64 11.11
N LEU A 98 4.31 -8.58 10.17
CA LEU A 98 4.45 -10.01 10.45
C LEU A 98 5.78 -10.32 11.13
N ASN A 99 6.88 -9.73 10.67
CA ASN A 99 8.19 -9.86 11.34
C ASN A 99 8.18 -9.28 12.78
N THR A 100 7.49 -8.17 13.01
CA THR A 100 7.39 -7.53 14.34
C THR A 100 6.52 -8.35 15.28
N TRP A 101 5.47 -8.98 14.77
CA TRP A 101 4.56 -9.84 15.52
C TRP A 101 5.17 -11.22 15.79
N GLY A 102 6.19 -11.62 15.02
CA GLY A 102 6.81 -12.94 15.09
C GLY A 102 6.03 -14.02 14.36
N GLU A 103 5.21 -13.59 13.41
CA GLU A 103 4.42 -14.43 12.54
C GLU A 103 5.17 -14.77 11.25
N ASP A 104 4.84 -15.91 10.64
CA ASP A 104 5.42 -16.30 9.37
C ASP A 104 4.91 -15.37 8.25
N VAL A 105 5.80 -14.92 7.35
CA VAL A 105 5.43 -14.08 6.20
C VAL A 105 4.73 -14.91 5.13
N GLU A 106 5.15 -16.16 4.94
CA GLU A 106 4.48 -17.05 4.01
C GLU A 106 3.14 -17.50 4.59
N ALA A 107 2.06 -17.24 3.85
CA ALA A 107 0.75 -17.75 4.20
C ALA A 107 0.84 -19.29 4.39
N MET A 108 0.51 -19.77 5.59
CA MET A 108 0.48 -21.21 5.85
C MET A 108 -0.50 -21.84 4.85
N ASP A 109 -0.18 -23.07 4.41
CA ASP A 109 -0.97 -23.84 3.45
C ASP A 109 -2.45 -23.87 3.89
N HIS A 110 -3.23 -22.89 3.39
CA HIS A 110 -4.61 -22.62 3.79
C HIS A 110 -5.57 -23.65 3.16
N ALA A 111 -5.19 -24.92 3.16
CA ALA A 111 -6.05 -26.03 2.74
C ALA A 111 -7.31 -26.07 3.62
N GLY A 112 -8.26 -25.19 3.33
CA GLY A 112 -9.55 -25.12 4.01
C GLY A 112 -10.06 -23.71 4.33
N MET A 113 -9.31 -22.66 4.06
CA MET A 113 -9.80 -21.28 4.11
C MET A 113 -10.45 -20.90 2.78
N ASP A 114 -11.51 -20.09 2.88
CA ASP A 114 -12.17 -19.52 1.71
C ASP A 114 -11.23 -18.46 1.11
N MET A 115 -10.61 -18.83 -0.02
CA MET A 115 -9.70 -17.96 -0.78
C MET A 115 -10.49 -17.04 -1.73
N GLY A 116 -11.73 -16.67 -1.37
CA GLY A 116 -12.66 -15.92 -2.23
C GLY A 116 -12.04 -14.68 -2.88
N GLY A 117 -11.18 -13.96 -2.15
CA GLY A 117 -10.48 -12.78 -2.68
C GLY A 117 -9.37 -13.08 -3.69
N MET A 118 -8.99 -14.35 -3.89
CA MET A 118 -7.96 -14.77 -4.86
C MET A 118 -8.51 -15.39 -6.14
N ASP A 119 -9.83 -15.46 -6.26
CA ASP A 119 -10.51 -16.00 -7.46
C ASP A 119 -10.78 -14.86 -8.44
N MET A 120 -10.06 -14.86 -9.55
CA MET A 120 -10.25 -13.90 -10.63
C MET A 120 -11.19 -14.49 -11.70
N ASN A 121 -12.51 -14.42 -11.48
CA ASN A 121 -13.53 -14.96 -12.39
C ASN A 121 -13.39 -16.47 -12.62
N GLY A 122 -13.01 -17.25 -11.61
CA GLY A 122 -12.83 -18.70 -11.70
C GLY A 122 -11.46 -19.15 -12.22
N MET A 123 -10.50 -18.23 -12.32
CA MET A 123 -9.12 -18.51 -12.73
C MET A 123 -8.15 -18.25 -11.57
N SER A 124 -7.10 -19.05 -11.47
CA SER A 124 -5.97 -18.77 -10.59
C SER A 124 -5.07 -17.69 -11.17
N GLN A 125 -4.23 -17.04 -10.32
CA GLN A 125 -3.21 -16.08 -10.77
C GLN A 125 -2.33 -16.64 -11.90
N GLU A 126 -1.86 -17.88 -11.78
CA GLU A 126 -1.03 -18.54 -12.81
C GLU A 126 -1.79 -18.68 -14.14
N GLU A 127 -3.08 -19.06 -14.11
CA GLU A 127 -3.90 -19.18 -15.31
C GLU A 127 -4.16 -17.84 -15.98
N VAL A 128 -4.42 -16.79 -15.19
CA VAL A 128 -4.58 -15.41 -15.68
C VAL A 128 -3.30 -14.93 -16.36
N MET A 129 -2.15 -15.06 -15.69
CA MET A 129 -0.86 -14.65 -16.26
C MET A 129 -0.54 -15.39 -17.55
N ALA A 130 -0.69 -16.72 -17.55
CA ALA A 130 -0.47 -17.54 -18.75
C ALA A 130 -1.42 -17.17 -19.90
N HIS A 131 -2.66 -16.78 -19.60
CA HIS A 131 -3.59 -16.29 -20.61
C HIS A 131 -3.16 -14.93 -21.15
N MET A 132 -2.90 -13.96 -20.29
CA MET A 132 -2.51 -12.60 -20.67
C MET A 132 -1.23 -12.56 -21.51
N GLU A 133 -0.23 -13.42 -21.24
CA GLU A 133 1.00 -13.54 -22.02
C GLU A 133 0.76 -13.93 -23.49
N THR A 134 -0.40 -14.48 -23.84
CA THR A 134 -0.75 -14.84 -25.22
C THR A 134 -1.43 -13.73 -25.99
N LEU A 135 -1.75 -12.61 -25.34
CA LEU A 135 -2.54 -11.50 -25.89
C LEU A 135 -1.67 -10.30 -26.26
N GLU A 136 -2.14 -9.48 -27.20
CA GLU A 136 -1.51 -8.25 -27.63
C GLU A 136 -2.55 -7.17 -27.95
N GLY A 137 -2.13 -5.89 -27.90
CA GLY A 137 -2.95 -4.74 -28.31
C GLY A 137 -4.25 -4.63 -27.50
N ALA A 138 -5.34 -4.24 -28.17
CA ALA A 138 -6.62 -3.99 -27.50
C ALA A 138 -7.22 -5.21 -26.78
N GLU A 139 -6.90 -6.43 -27.22
CA GLU A 139 -7.37 -7.65 -26.55
C GLU A 139 -6.63 -7.85 -25.23
N PHE A 140 -5.32 -7.57 -25.19
CA PHE A 140 -4.55 -7.54 -23.95
C PHE A 140 -5.09 -6.48 -22.98
N ASP A 141 -5.28 -5.25 -23.46
CA ASP A 141 -5.76 -4.14 -22.63
C ASP A 141 -7.12 -4.46 -21.98
N ALA A 142 -8.05 -5.02 -22.76
CA ALA A 142 -9.37 -5.40 -22.25
C ALA A 142 -9.29 -6.49 -21.17
N GLN A 143 -8.46 -7.51 -21.37
CA GLN A 143 -8.28 -8.59 -20.39
C GLN A 143 -7.52 -8.12 -19.13
N PHE A 144 -6.52 -7.26 -19.29
CA PHE A 144 -5.85 -6.63 -18.14
C PHE A 144 -6.84 -5.89 -17.25
N LEU A 145 -7.69 -5.04 -17.86
CA LEU A 145 -8.70 -4.29 -17.10
C LEU A 145 -9.70 -5.22 -16.42
N GLU A 146 -10.20 -6.24 -17.13
CA GLU A 146 -11.16 -7.20 -16.58
C GLU A 146 -10.59 -7.96 -15.37
N HIS A 147 -9.37 -8.50 -15.49
CA HIS A 147 -8.75 -9.27 -14.43
C HIS A 147 -8.33 -8.37 -13.25
N MET A 148 -7.82 -7.16 -13.52
CA MET A 148 -7.43 -6.25 -12.46
C MET A 148 -8.64 -5.70 -11.68
N ILE A 149 -9.79 -5.51 -12.32
CA ILE A 149 -11.04 -5.16 -11.63
C ILE A 149 -11.44 -6.30 -10.68
N ALA A 150 -11.50 -7.54 -11.16
CA ALA A 150 -11.86 -8.68 -10.32
C ALA A 150 -10.86 -8.87 -9.16
N HIS A 151 -9.57 -8.65 -9.43
CA HIS A 151 -8.53 -8.69 -8.43
C HIS A 151 -8.74 -7.61 -7.34
N HIS A 152 -9.03 -6.38 -7.71
CA HIS A 152 -9.32 -5.30 -6.77
C HIS A 152 -10.58 -5.56 -5.93
N GLU A 153 -11.62 -6.14 -6.53
CA GLU A 153 -12.82 -6.55 -5.78
C GLU A 153 -12.48 -7.54 -4.68
N GLY A 154 -11.61 -8.52 -4.96
CA GLY A 154 -11.13 -9.48 -3.96
C GLY A 154 -10.31 -8.84 -2.84
N ALA A 155 -9.45 -7.85 -3.14
CA ALA A 155 -8.73 -7.11 -2.10
C ALA A 155 -9.66 -6.31 -1.20
N ILE A 156 -10.71 -5.70 -1.77
CA ILE A 156 -11.73 -4.97 -0.99
C ILE A 156 -12.43 -5.91 -0.02
N GLU A 157 -12.83 -7.12 -0.45
CA GLU A 157 -13.47 -8.11 0.43
C GLU A 157 -12.56 -8.51 1.60
N MET A 158 -11.27 -8.76 1.35
CA MET A 158 -10.30 -9.06 2.41
C MET A 158 -10.08 -7.88 3.36
N ALA A 159 -10.02 -6.66 2.83
CA ALA A 159 -9.83 -5.45 3.62
C ALA A 159 -11.08 -5.13 4.48
N GLU A 160 -12.29 -5.34 3.96
CA GLU A 160 -13.52 -5.18 4.74
C GLU A 160 -13.60 -6.18 5.91
N ALA A 161 -13.15 -7.43 5.71
CA ALA A 161 -13.06 -8.42 6.78
C ALA A 161 -12.06 -8.00 7.87
N GLU A 162 -10.91 -7.45 7.50
CA GLU A 162 -9.94 -6.89 8.44
C GLU A 162 -10.51 -5.71 9.23
N ILE A 163 -11.25 -4.81 8.61
CA ILE A 163 -11.90 -3.68 9.28
C ILE A 163 -12.92 -4.17 10.33
N GLU A 164 -13.62 -5.30 10.08
CA GLU A 164 -14.61 -5.87 10.99
C GLU A 164 -13.97 -6.65 12.15
N ASP A 165 -12.94 -7.46 11.89
CA ASP A 165 -12.43 -8.47 12.80
C ASP A 165 -11.02 -8.16 13.36
N GLY A 166 -10.24 -7.27 12.71
CA GLY A 166 -8.90 -6.87 13.13
C GLY A 166 -8.89 -6.03 14.40
N VAL A 167 -7.79 -6.09 15.14
CA VAL A 167 -7.57 -5.29 16.37
C VAL A 167 -6.38 -4.36 16.27
N ASN A 168 -5.50 -4.56 15.29
CA ASN A 168 -4.35 -3.72 15.07
C ASN A 168 -4.76 -2.43 14.34
N GLU A 169 -4.54 -1.27 14.98
CA GLU A 169 -4.96 0.02 14.43
C GLU A 169 -4.25 0.38 13.10
N GLU A 170 -3.02 -0.11 12.90
CA GLU A 170 -2.28 0.17 11.66
C GLU A 170 -2.79 -0.73 10.51
N ALA A 171 -3.10 -2.00 10.81
CA ALA A 171 -3.64 -2.94 9.83
C ALA A 171 -5.05 -2.54 9.40
N THR A 172 -5.96 -2.24 10.33
CA THR A 172 -7.32 -1.76 10.03
C THR A 172 -7.30 -0.41 9.29
N SER A 173 -6.33 0.47 9.58
CA SER A 173 -6.16 1.74 8.86
C SER A 173 -5.68 1.52 7.42
N LEU A 174 -4.75 0.58 7.20
CA LEU A 174 -4.32 0.20 5.85
C LEU A 174 -5.48 -0.43 5.08
N ALA A 175 -6.22 -1.34 5.70
CA ALA A 175 -7.39 -1.97 5.10
C ALA A 175 -8.42 -0.92 4.60
N GLN A 176 -8.71 0.11 5.41
CA GLN A 176 -9.58 1.22 4.96
C GLN A 176 -8.97 1.98 3.78
N THR A 177 -7.66 2.20 3.78
CA THR A 177 -6.96 2.87 2.68
C THR A 177 -7.05 2.05 1.38
N ILE A 178 -6.90 0.73 1.48
CA ILE A 178 -7.04 -0.21 0.35
C ILE A 178 -8.47 -0.14 -0.22
N VAL A 179 -9.50 -0.20 0.62
CA VAL A 179 -10.91 -0.09 0.18
C VAL A 179 -11.12 1.20 -0.60
N ASP A 180 -10.68 2.33 -0.06
CA ASP A 180 -10.90 3.64 -0.68
C ASP A 180 -10.13 3.79 -2.01
N ALA A 181 -8.86 3.38 -2.02
CA ALA A 181 -8.00 3.49 -3.20
C ALA A 181 -8.45 2.55 -4.32
N GLN A 182 -8.67 1.28 -4.01
CA GLN A 182 -9.02 0.29 -5.03
C GLN A 182 -10.45 0.47 -5.57
N THR A 183 -11.38 0.98 -4.77
CA THR A 183 -12.70 1.41 -5.29
C THR A 183 -12.56 2.52 -6.33
N ALA A 184 -11.67 3.48 -6.10
CA ALA A 184 -11.42 4.56 -7.08
C ALA A 184 -10.73 4.03 -8.35
N GLU A 185 -9.80 3.09 -8.22
CA GLU A 185 -9.11 2.46 -9.35
C GLU A 185 -10.05 1.58 -10.17
N ILE A 186 -10.98 0.84 -9.56
CA ILE A 186 -12.05 0.10 -10.26
C ILE A 186 -12.86 1.07 -11.14
N ALA A 187 -13.31 2.19 -10.59
CA ALA A 187 -14.09 3.17 -11.37
C ALA A 187 -13.30 3.75 -12.55
N GLU A 188 -11.99 3.95 -12.40
CA GLU A 188 -11.11 4.36 -13.49
C GLU A 188 -10.99 3.28 -14.56
N MET A 189 -10.75 2.02 -14.15
CA MET A 189 -10.64 0.87 -15.06
C MET A 189 -11.91 0.62 -15.85
N GLU A 190 -13.09 0.72 -15.23
CA GLU A 190 -14.39 0.65 -15.90
C GLU A 190 -14.54 1.75 -16.94
N GLY A 191 -14.07 2.97 -16.61
CA GLY A 191 -14.07 4.10 -17.56
C GLY A 191 -13.16 3.85 -18.76
N LEU A 192 -11.98 3.28 -18.55
CA LEU A 192 -11.05 2.90 -19.63
C LEU A 192 -11.62 1.78 -20.49
N ALA A 193 -12.21 0.76 -19.88
CA ALA A 193 -12.84 -0.36 -20.60
C ALA A 193 -14.01 0.11 -21.48
N ALA A 194 -14.81 1.09 -21.02
CA ALA A 194 -15.92 1.64 -21.78
C ALA A 194 -15.46 2.55 -22.95
N ALA A 195 -14.20 2.98 -22.97
CA ALA A 195 -13.64 3.87 -23.99
C ALA A 195 -12.93 3.10 -25.14
N GLN A 196 -12.71 1.80 -24.98
CA GLN A 196 -12.13 0.91 -26.00
C GLN A 196 -13.18 0.46 -27.02
#